data_aaf65a2647667d5c0d6a2c9b26c054aa
#
_entry.id   aaf65a2647667d5c0d6a2c9b26c054aa
#
_cell.length_a   1.000
_cell.length_b   1.000
_cell.length_c   1.000
_cell.angle_alpha   90.00
_cell.angle_beta   90.00
_cell.angle_gamma   90.00
#
_symmetry.space_group_name_H-M   'P 1'
#
loop_
_entity.id
_entity.type
_entity.pdbx_description
1 polymer ?
#
loop_
_entity_poly.entity_id
_entity_poly.type
_entity_poly.pdbx_seq_one_letter_code
_entity_poly.pdbx_strand_id
1 'polypeptide(L)'
;MIDRTIATAGDNAKELKKALKEVPRNEREGMAFLISYMPERDAKSLSAEFLLENVEYAYKARAEFPWAKDVPDSVFLNDVVAYANLNENRESWRKDFYERFKKYVAPCKTMREAIDSVNKNVRNELLVDYNTKREKPDQAPYESMRQHMASCSGLSILLTDAFRAVGIPSRVAGTPAWHDDRGNHNWNEVWIDGLWRFTEYYPSDDLDQSWFLTDAGKAIKEDVRKAIYAASFKPTGYYFPLVWDENIRYVHAENVTDRYTSLYRAQLSAMPADGSHVALRVMVFKDKDHAEASGDRVATNLDVFKGDKQLYGGRSTGATQDMNDVLTFNVEKNQQYIVKFVNGKGEMQTQTVEVGDETTTLKLYMQ
;
A
#
# COMPACT_ATOMS: atom_id res chain seq x y z
N MET A 1 17.19 -4.52 26.34
CA MET A 1 15.98 -3.83 25.80
C MET A 1 14.72 -4.31 26.49
N ILE A 2 14.46 -5.60 26.59
CA ILE A 2 13.27 -6.17 27.26
C ILE A 2 13.08 -5.59 28.67
N ASP A 3 14.11 -5.59 29.53
CA ASP A 3 14.00 -5.08 30.91
C ASP A 3 13.60 -3.60 30.93
N ARG A 4 14.09 -2.82 29.97
CA ARG A 4 13.71 -1.40 29.83
C ARG A 4 12.24 -1.26 29.48
N THR A 5 11.75 -2.02 28.51
CA THR A 5 10.33 -1.99 28.10
C THR A 5 9.44 -2.42 29.27
N ILE A 6 9.79 -3.48 29.98
CA ILE A 6 9.06 -3.92 31.18
C ILE A 6 9.05 -2.84 32.25
N ALA A 7 10.16 -2.15 32.47
CA ALA A 7 10.24 -1.07 33.46
C ALA A 7 9.34 0.13 33.10
N THR A 8 9.17 0.43 31.81
CA THR A 8 8.32 1.53 31.35
C THR A 8 6.85 1.17 31.17
N ALA A 9 6.52 -0.12 31.22
CA ALA A 9 5.15 -0.63 31.03
C ALA A 9 4.18 -0.34 32.21
N GLY A 10 4.70 0.11 33.39
CA GLY A 10 3.89 0.39 34.56
C GLY A 10 3.10 -0.85 35.02
N ASP A 11 1.80 -0.67 35.28
CA ASP A 11 0.91 -1.77 35.74
C ASP A 11 0.78 -2.91 34.72
N ASN A 12 1.06 -2.65 33.45
CA ASN A 12 1.01 -3.66 32.38
C ASN A 12 2.26 -4.56 32.33
N ALA A 13 3.30 -4.28 33.12
CA ALA A 13 4.52 -5.11 33.17
C ALA A 13 4.22 -6.61 33.45
N LYS A 14 3.15 -6.91 34.18
CA LYS A 14 2.69 -8.29 34.45
C LYS A 14 2.27 -9.03 33.17
N GLU A 15 1.60 -8.35 32.24
CA GLU A 15 1.17 -8.91 30.96
C GLU A 15 2.39 -9.25 30.07
N LEU A 16 3.37 -8.34 29.98
CA LEU A 16 4.59 -8.58 29.20
C LEU A 16 5.40 -9.75 29.79
N LYS A 17 5.54 -9.82 31.13
CA LYS A 17 6.22 -10.94 31.81
C LYS A 17 5.47 -12.25 31.60
N LYS A 18 4.13 -12.23 31.62
CA LYS A 18 3.28 -13.40 31.34
C LYS A 18 3.52 -13.89 29.91
N ALA A 19 3.49 -13.01 28.92
CA ALA A 19 3.73 -13.35 27.51
C ALA A 19 5.12 -14.02 27.33
N LEU A 20 6.19 -13.45 27.91
CA LEU A 20 7.54 -14.03 27.88
C LEU A 20 7.64 -15.40 28.55
N LYS A 21 6.85 -15.64 29.61
CA LYS A 21 6.85 -16.92 30.33
C LYS A 21 6.08 -18.00 29.58
N GLU A 22 4.93 -17.65 28.99
CA GLU A 22 3.98 -18.60 28.41
C GLU A 22 4.28 -18.91 26.93
N VAL A 23 5.05 -18.04 26.22
CA VAL A 23 5.39 -18.28 24.81
C VAL A 23 6.17 -19.60 24.63
N PRO A 24 5.81 -20.46 23.65
CA PRO A 24 6.54 -21.67 23.32
C PRO A 24 8.02 -21.41 23.06
N ARG A 25 8.87 -22.41 23.37
CA ARG A 25 10.34 -22.25 23.28
C ARG A 25 10.82 -21.84 21.88
N ASN A 26 10.22 -22.41 20.84
CA ASN A 26 10.53 -22.14 19.42
C ASN A 26 10.05 -20.76 18.93
N GLU A 27 9.22 -20.04 19.71
CA GLU A 27 8.64 -18.75 19.37
C GLU A 27 9.17 -17.61 20.24
N ARG A 28 10.06 -17.91 21.19
CA ARG A 28 10.62 -16.95 22.16
C ARG A 28 11.33 -15.77 21.50
N GLU A 29 11.99 -16.00 20.37
CA GLU A 29 12.68 -14.94 19.66
C GLU A 29 11.70 -13.89 19.13
N GLY A 30 10.57 -14.32 18.55
CA GLY A 30 9.51 -13.43 18.10
C GLY A 30 8.91 -12.60 19.24
N MET A 31 8.59 -13.24 20.37
CA MET A 31 8.10 -12.55 21.55
C MET A 31 9.11 -11.54 22.11
N ALA A 32 10.38 -11.96 22.21
CA ALA A 32 11.46 -11.10 22.68
C ALA A 32 11.67 -9.90 21.73
N PHE A 33 11.57 -10.11 20.44
CA PHE A 33 11.65 -9.06 19.42
C PHE A 33 10.51 -8.04 19.62
N LEU A 34 9.26 -8.47 19.69
CA LEU A 34 8.13 -7.58 19.88
C LEU A 34 8.26 -6.73 21.15
N ILE A 35 8.55 -7.36 22.29
CA ILE A 35 8.67 -6.64 23.56
C ILE A 35 9.87 -5.71 23.56
N SER A 36 10.96 -6.06 22.85
CA SER A 36 12.16 -5.21 22.79
C SER A 36 11.93 -3.91 22.02
N TYR A 37 11.07 -3.92 20.99
CA TYR A 37 10.94 -2.83 20.04
C TYR A 37 9.54 -2.17 20.02
N MET A 38 8.57 -2.71 20.78
CA MET A 38 7.24 -2.10 20.85
C MET A 38 7.30 -0.67 21.38
N PRO A 39 6.45 0.24 20.88
CA PRO A 39 6.34 1.59 21.43
C PRO A 39 5.80 1.57 22.86
N GLU A 40 6.13 2.60 23.63
CA GLU A 40 5.72 2.69 25.05
C GLU A 40 4.21 2.61 25.27
N ARG A 41 3.42 3.19 24.35
CA ARG A 41 1.95 3.08 24.38
C ARG A 41 1.48 1.62 24.36
N ASP A 42 2.09 0.80 23.54
CA ASP A 42 1.76 -0.62 23.37
C ASP A 42 2.25 -1.42 24.57
N ALA A 43 3.45 -1.12 25.08
CA ALA A 43 3.97 -1.73 26.30
C ALA A 43 3.06 -1.50 27.51
N LYS A 44 2.36 -0.35 27.57
CA LYS A 44 1.45 0.03 28.65
C LYS A 44 0.02 -0.56 28.49
N SER A 45 -0.32 -1.14 27.35
CA SER A 45 -1.72 -1.50 27.06
C SER A 45 -1.95 -2.91 26.52
N LEU A 46 -0.97 -3.52 25.84
CA LEU A 46 -1.20 -4.82 25.20
C LEU A 46 -1.22 -5.96 26.21
N SER A 47 -2.20 -6.85 26.08
CA SER A 47 -2.32 -8.05 26.92
C SER A 47 -1.34 -9.15 26.48
N ALA A 48 -1.06 -10.07 27.40
CA ALA A 48 -0.30 -11.28 27.08
C ALA A 48 -1.00 -12.12 26.01
N GLU A 49 -2.32 -12.23 26.06
CA GLU A 49 -3.12 -12.98 25.09
C GLU A 49 -2.95 -12.43 23.68
N PHE A 50 -3.04 -11.10 23.48
CA PHE A 50 -2.80 -10.45 22.20
C PHE A 50 -1.42 -10.79 21.63
N LEU A 51 -0.38 -10.68 22.45
CA LEU A 51 0.99 -10.96 22.03
C LEU A 51 1.23 -12.43 21.71
N LEU A 52 0.67 -13.34 22.52
CA LEU A 52 0.79 -14.78 22.32
C LEU A 52 0.07 -15.22 21.04
N GLU A 53 -1.17 -14.78 20.81
CA GLU A 53 -1.91 -15.09 19.59
C GLU A 53 -1.18 -14.57 18.34
N ASN A 54 -0.65 -13.33 18.42
CA ASN A 54 0.08 -12.75 17.29
C ASN A 54 1.34 -13.57 16.95
N VAL A 55 2.13 -13.97 17.94
CA VAL A 55 3.35 -14.75 17.73
C VAL A 55 3.00 -16.16 17.25
N GLU A 56 2.05 -16.83 17.89
CA GLU A 56 1.60 -18.18 17.51
C GLU A 56 1.23 -18.26 16.02
N TYR A 57 0.35 -17.38 15.55
CA TYR A 57 -0.11 -17.42 14.16
C TYR A 57 0.94 -16.97 13.15
N ALA A 58 1.90 -16.11 13.53
CA ALA A 58 3.05 -15.80 12.68
C ALA A 58 3.97 -17.02 12.47
N TYR A 59 4.29 -17.72 13.56
CA TYR A 59 5.11 -18.93 13.48
C TYR A 59 4.38 -20.11 12.85
N LYS A 60 3.06 -20.22 13.07
CA LYS A 60 2.20 -21.19 12.39
C LYS A 60 2.22 -20.98 10.87
N ALA A 61 2.06 -19.75 10.40
CA ALA A 61 2.16 -19.44 8.98
C ALA A 61 3.54 -19.80 8.40
N ARG A 62 4.62 -19.48 9.13
CA ARG A 62 5.98 -19.86 8.74
C ARG A 62 6.18 -21.37 8.63
N ALA A 63 5.59 -22.13 9.53
CA ALA A 63 5.70 -23.60 9.53
C ALA A 63 4.85 -24.25 8.43
N GLU A 64 3.67 -23.70 8.15
CA GLU A 64 2.70 -24.29 7.24
C GLU A 64 3.02 -23.99 5.77
N PHE A 65 3.30 -22.71 5.44
CA PHE A 65 3.44 -22.28 4.05
C PHE A 65 4.87 -22.46 3.52
N PRO A 66 5.05 -23.10 2.33
CA PRO A 66 6.37 -23.41 1.80
C PRO A 66 7.24 -22.18 1.57
N TRP A 67 6.66 -21.08 1.07
CA TRP A 67 7.37 -19.82 0.80
C TRP A 67 7.87 -19.09 2.05
N ALA A 68 7.21 -19.32 3.20
CA ALA A 68 7.53 -18.61 4.43
C ALA A 68 8.73 -19.22 5.18
N LYS A 69 9.10 -20.47 4.86
CA LYS A 69 10.17 -21.21 5.56
C LYS A 69 11.55 -20.62 5.32
N ASP A 70 11.80 -20.14 4.12
CA ASP A 70 13.12 -19.64 3.69
C ASP A 70 13.27 -18.11 3.90
N VAL A 71 12.27 -17.46 4.50
CA VAL A 71 12.35 -16.04 4.86
C VAL A 71 13.45 -15.85 5.91
N PRO A 72 14.43 -14.95 5.70
CA PRO A 72 15.47 -14.66 6.68
C PRO A 72 14.87 -14.23 8.04
N ASP A 73 15.44 -14.67 9.15
CA ASP A 73 14.90 -14.39 10.49
C ASP A 73 14.72 -12.89 10.77
N SER A 74 15.66 -12.05 10.32
CA SER A 74 15.56 -10.61 10.48
C SER A 74 14.34 -10.00 9.75
N VAL A 75 14.02 -10.49 8.56
CA VAL A 75 12.87 -10.08 7.77
C VAL A 75 11.58 -10.66 8.38
N PHE A 76 11.61 -11.93 8.77
CA PHE A 76 10.48 -12.57 9.43
C PHE A 76 10.05 -11.84 10.70
N LEU A 77 11.01 -11.50 11.57
CA LEU A 77 10.72 -10.80 12.82
C LEU A 77 10.17 -9.41 12.59
N ASN A 78 10.78 -8.63 11.69
CA ASN A 78 10.39 -7.23 11.46
C ASN A 78 9.13 -7.08 10.61
N ASP A 79 8.91 -7.97 9.63
CA ASP A 79 7.95 -7.76 8.55
C ASP A 79 6.88 -8.86 8.43
N VAL A 80 6.93 -9.88 9.31
CA VAL A 80 5.87 -10.89 9.48
C VAL A 80 5.36 -10.90 10.91
N VAL A 81 6.24 -11.05 11.92
CA VAL A 81 5.84 -11.15 13.34
C VAL A 81 5.26 -9.83 13.86
N ALA A 82 5.71 -8.70 13.36
CA ALA A 82 5.21 -7.38 13.74
C ALA A 82 3.67 -7.32 13.64
N TYR A 83 3.01 -6.86 14.73
CA TYR A 83 1.55 -6.77 14.85
C TYR A 83 0.97 -5.46 14.36
N ALA A 84 1.82 -4.49 14.08
CA ALA A 84 1.44 -3.13 13.70
C ALA A 84 2.18 -2.68 12.44
N ASN A 85 1.60 -1.72 11.75
CA ASN A 85 2.12 -1.12 10.52
C ASN A 85 2.52 0.34 10.73
N LEU A 86 1.58 1.15 11.15
CA LEU A 86 1.72 2.58 11.44
C LEU A 86 1.26 2.86 12.89
N ASN A 87 0.44 3.89 13.06
CA ASN A 87 -0.09 4.28 14.36
C ASN A 87 -1.55 3.85 14.62
N GLU A 88 -2.08 2.99 13.77
CA GLU A 88 -3.45 2.43 13.88
C GLU A 88 -3.71 1.81 15.25
N ASN A 89 -4.98 1.69 15.62
CA ASN A 89 -5.38 0.96 16.80
C ASN A 89 -4.92 -0.49 16.73
N ARG A 90 -4.50 -1.06 17.88
CA ARG A 90 -4.06 -2.46 17.95
C ARG A 90 -5.27 -3.37 18.07
N GLU A 91 -5.46 -4.24 17.08
CA GLU A 91 -6.56 -5.20 17.00
C GLU A 91 -6.00 -6.61 16.81
N SER A 92 -6.70 -7.63 17.36
CA SER A 92 -6.31 -9.04 17.22
C SER A 92 -6.73 -9.59 15.84
N TRP A 93 -6.18 -9.03 14.79
CA TRP A 93 -6.53 -9.34 13.40
C TRP A 93 -5.90 -10.64 12.89
N ARG A 94 -4.73 -11.03 13.43
CA ARG A 94 -3.87 -12.03 12.79
C ARG A 94 -4.51 -13.40 12.63
N LYS A 95 -5.16 -13.91 13.67
CA LYS A 95 -5.85 -15.21 13.62
C LYS A 95 -6.99 -15.20 12.59
N ASP A 96 -7.83 -14.17 12.64
CA ASP A 96 -8.96 -14.02 11.70
C ASP A 96 -8.45 -13.93 10.25
N PHE A 97 -7.43 -13.12 9.99
CA PHE A 97 -6.86 -12.98 8.65
C PHE A 97 -6.15 -14.26 8.18
N TYR A 98 -5.47 -14.97 9.08
CA TYR A 98 -4.94 -16.29 8.75
C TYR A 98 -6.06 -17.24 8.28
N GLU A 99 -7.16 -17.36 9.03
CA GLU A 99 -8.28 -18.23 8.67
C GLU A 99 -8.99 -17.78 7.37
N ARG A 100 -9.08 -16.48 7.13
CA ARG A 100 -9.68 -15.93 5.89
C ARG A 100 -8.82 -16.20 4.66
N PHE A 101 -7.51 -15.95 4.76
CA PHE A 101 -6.64 -15.93 3.59
C PHE A 101 -5.99 -17.28 3.29
N LYS A 102 -5.85 -18.20 4.25
CA LYS A 102 -5.23 -19.50 4.01
C LYS A 102 -5.89 -20.29 2.86
N LYS A 103 -7.20 -20.18 2.67
CA LYS A 103 -7.92 -20.86 1.59
C LYS A 103 -7.48 -20.41 0.19
N TYR A 104 -7.12 -19.13 0.06
CA TYR A 104 -6.66 -18.55 -1.20
C TYR A 104 -5.23 -18.94 -1.54
N VAL A 105 -4.38 -19.09 -0.52
CA VAL A 105 -2.97 -19.42 -0.70
C VAL A 105 -2.67 -20.92 -0.60
N ALA A 106 -3.60 -21.73 -0.11
CA ALA A 106 -3.42 -23.18 0.02
C ALA A 106 -2.97 -23.90 -1.29
N PRO A 107 -3.43 -23.52 -2.49
CA PRO A 107 -2.96 -24.13 -3.73
C PRO A 107 -1.59 -23.59 -4.21
N CYS A 108 -1.10 -22.49 -3.64
CA CYS A 108 0.11 -21.83 -4.08
C CYS A 108 1.38 -22.61 -3.64
N LYS A 109 2.38 -22.64 -4.52
CA LYS A 109 3.65 -23.30 -4.28
C LYS A 109 4.80 -22.34 -4.07
N THR A 110 4.66 -21.13 -4.59
CA THR A 110 5.69 -20.08 -4.57
C THR A 110 5.20 -18.83 -3.86
N MET A 111 6.15 -18.01 -3.40
CA MET A 111 5.86 -16.69 -2.81
C MET A 111 5.10 -15.80 -3.81
N ARG A 112 5.47 -15.82 -5.09
CA ARG A 112 4.80 -15.00 -6.11
C ARG A 112 3.33 -15.41 -6.28
N GLU A 113 3.03 -16.68 -6.40
CA GLU A 113 1.65 -17.18 -6.50
C GLU A 113 0.82 -16.77 -5.27
N ALA A 114 1.41 -16.83 -4.08
CA ALA A 114 0.74 -16.43 -2.85
C ALA A 114 0.46 -14.91 -2.80
N ILE A 115 1.42 -14.08 -3.21
CA ILE A 115 1.24 -12.62 -3.32
C ILE A 115 0.10 -12.30 -4.29
N ASP A 116 0.13 -12.87 -5.50
CA ASP A 116 -0.89 -12.63 -6.53
C ASP A 116 -2.28 -13.09 -6.06
N SER A 117 -2.33 -14.21 -5.34
CA SER A 117 -3.58 -14.74 -4.79
C SER A 117 -4.17 -13.83 -3.70
N VAL A 118 -3.36 -13.32 -2.77
CA VAL A 118 -3.82 -12.36 -1.75
C VAL A 118 -4.29 -11.07 -2.42
N ASN A 119 -3.49 -10.48 -3.31
CA ASN A 119 -3.84 -9.26 -4.05
C ASN A 119 -5.19 -9.39 -4.77
N LYS A 120 -5.40 -10.50 -5.47
CA LYS A 120 -6.63 -10.75 -6.23
C LYS A 120 -7.87 -10.87 -5.34
N ASN A 121 -7.72 -11.36 -4.12
CA ASN A 121 -8.86 -11.72 -3.28
C ASN A 121 -9.11 -10.76 -2.10
N VAL A 122 -8.14 -9.94 -1.69
CA VAL A 122 -8.23 -9.10 -0.49
C VAL A 122 -9.46 -8.20 -0.50
N ARG A 123 -9.74 -7.53 -1.60
CA ARG A 123 -10.89 -6.64 -1.76
C ARG A 123 -12.22 -7.35 -1.58
N ASN A 124 -12.37 -8.50 -2.22
CA ASN A 124 -13.60 -9.30 -2.15
C ASN A 124 -13.78 -9.98 -0.80
N GLU A 125 -12.68 -10.36 -0.13
CA GLU A 125 -12.74 -10.98 1.19
C GLU A 125 -13.06 -9.97 2.30
N LEU A 126 -12.46 -8.78 2.25
CA LEU A 126 -12.62 -7.78 3.31
C LEU A 126 -13.74 -6.77 3.04
N LEU A 127 -14.20 -6.65 1.79
CA LEU A 127 -15.27 -5.74 1.36
C LEU A 127 -14.98 -4.27 1.71
N VAL A 128 -13.73 -3.84 1.55
CA VAL A 128 -13.29 -2.48 1.83
C VAL A 128 -12.80 -1.83 0.54
N ASP A 129 -13.23 -0.59 0.30
CA ASP A 129 -12.78 0.23 -0.82
C ASP A 129 -12.26 1.60 -0.35
N TYR A 130 -11.45 2.22 -1.20
CA TYR A 130 -11.03 3.60 -0.95
C TYR A 130 -12.24 4.53 -0.92
N ASN A 131 -12.31 5.36 0.12
CA ASN A 131 -13.34 6.37 0.22
C ASN A 131 -12.89 7.54 1.11
N THR A 132 -13.06 8.77 0.62
CA THR A 132 -12.74 9.99 1.38
C THR A 132 -13.68 10.23 2.56
N LYS A 133 -14.82 9.54 2.65
CA LYS A 133 -15.79 9.63 3.77
C LYS A 133 -15.45 8.73 4.96
N ARG A 134 -14.32 7.99 4.92
CA ARG A 134 -13.82 7.24 6.08
C ARG A 134 -13.65 8.15 7.30
N GLU A 135 -13.75 7.59 8.49
CA GLU A 135 -13.66 8.36 9.74
C GLU A 135 -12.28 8.96 10.00
N LYS A 136 -11.21 8.21 9.70
CA LYS A 136 -9.82 8.65 9.89
C LYS A 136 -8.86 8.00 8.88
N PRO A 137 -7.66 8.55 8.66
CA PRO A 137 -6.72 8.01 7.68
C PRO A 137 -6.08 6.68 8.09
N ASP A 138 -5.82 6.48 9.37
CA ASP A 138 -5.09 5.37 9.98
C ASP A 138 -6.01 4.31 10.60
N GLN A 139 -7.12 3.99 9.91
CA GLN A 139 -8.05 2.98 10.40
C GLN A 139 -7.38 1.62 10.52
N ALA A 140 -7.61 0.98 11.68
CA ALA A 140 -7.26 -0.41 11.91
C ALA A 140 -8.13 -1.36 11.06
N PRO A 141 -7.76 -2.64 10.92
CA PRO A 141 -8.45 -3.58 10.06
C PRO A 141 -9.97 -3.65 10.27
N TYR A 142 -10.41 -3.85 11.51
CA TYR A 142 -11.85 -3.96 11.80
C TYR A 142 -12.59 -2.63 11.74
N GLU A 143 -11.90 -1.51 12.00
CA GLU A 143 -12.47 -0.17 11.76
C GLU A 143 -12.79 0.03 10.28
N SER A 144 -11.86 -0.36 9.38
CA SER A 144 -12.05 -0.29 7.94
C SER A 144 -13.13 -1.24 7.44
N MET A 145 -13.12 -2.50 7.90
CA MET A 145 -14.11 -3.51 7.52
C MET A 145 -15.53 -3.14 7.98
N ARG A 146 -15.70 -2.58 9.19
CA ARG A 146 -16.99 -2.12 9.68
C ARG A 146 -17.59 -0.99 8.86
N GLN A 147 -16.73 -0.11 8.34
CA GLN A 147 -17.14 1.02 7.51
C GLN A 147 -17.24 0.68 6.02
N HIS A 148 -16.68 -0.46 5.58
CA HIS A 148 -16.48 -0.81 4.18
C HIS A 148 -15.70 0.25 3.39
N MET A 149 -14.92 1.07 4.08
CA MET A 149 -14.14 2.15 3.47
C MET A 149 -12.87 2.45 4.25
N ALA A 150 -11.83 2.85 3.54
CA ALA A 150 -10.56 3.27 4.12
C ALA A 150 -9.86 4.33 3.27
N SER A 151 -8.78 4.91 3.79
CA SER A 151 -7.81 5.70 3.04
C SER A 151 -6.80 4.78 2.34
N CYS A 152 -5.87 5.34 1.56
CA CYS A 152 -4.71 4.60 1.06
C CYS A 152 -3.89 3.98 2.21
N SER A 153 -3.74 4.67 3.35
CA SER A 153 -3.07 4.15 4.54
C SER A 153 -3.83 2.96 5.14
N GLY A 154 -5.15 3.07 5.33
CA GLY A 154 -5.97 1.97 5.85
C GLY A 154 -6.01 0.76 4.91
N LEU A 155 -6.07 0.97 3.60
CA LEU A 155 -5.99 -0.11 2.61
C LEU A 155 -4.62 -0.79 2.63
N SER A 156 -3.53 -0.01 2.79
CA SER A 156 -2.18 -0.56 2.91
C SER A 156 -1.98 -1.35 4.20
N ILE A 157 -2.59 -0.92 5.32
CA ILE A 157 -2.62 -1.69 6.57
C ILE A 157 -3.31 -3.03 6.36
N LEU A 158 -4.53 -3.03 5.79
CA LEU A 158 -5.29 -4.24 5.50
C LEU A 158 -4.50 -5.25 4.64
N LEU A 159 -3.87 -4.77 3.58
CA LEU A 159 -3.11 -5.62 2.66
C LEU A 159 -1.82 -6.15 3.33
N THR A 160 -1.11 -5.32 4.09
CA THR A 160 0.06 -5.77 4.85
C THR A 160 -0.32 -6.86 5.85
N ASP A 161 -1.43 -6.69 6.57
CA ASP A 161 -1.90 -7.65 7.56
C ASP A 161 -2.35 -8.96 6.89
N ALA A 162 -3.00 -8.90 5.73
CA ALA A 162 -3.36 -10.07 4.94
C ALA A 162 -2.12 -10.85 4.47
N PHE A 163 -1.09 -10.17 3.99
CA PHE A 163 0.18 -10.78 3.62
C PHE A 163 0.87 -11.44 4.82
N ARG A 164 1.04 -10.69 5.93
CA ARG A 164 1.69 -11.18 7.14
C ARG A 164 0.97 -12.38 7.75
N ALA A 165 -0.37 -12.42 7.66
CA ALA A 165 -1.17 -13.53 8.16
C ALA A 165 -0.86 -14.86 7.49
N VAL A 166 -0.42 -14.85 6.24
CA VAL A 166 -0.03 -16.05 5.48
C VAL A 166 1.49 -16.16 5.26
N GLY A 167 2.26 -15.51 6.12
CA GLY A 167 3.72 -15.64 6.16
C GLY A 167 4.47 -14.92 5.04
N ILE A 168 3.84 -13.99 4.34
CA ILE A 168 4.48 -13.13 3.33
C ILE A 168 5.00 -11.88 4.04
N PRO A 169 6.33 -11.61 4.04
CA PRO A 169 6.85 -10.39 4.63
C PRO A 169 6.35 -9.18 3.87
N SER A 170 5.75 -8.24 4.60
CA SER A 170 5.18 -7.02 4.01
C SER A 170 5.27 -5.84 4.95
N ARG A 171 5.33 -4.65 4.37
CA ARG A 171 5.35 -3.37 5.09
C ARG A 171 4.66 -2.28 4.30
N VAL A 172 4.17 -1.27 5.01
CA VAL A 172 3.61 -0.07 4.39
C VAL A 172 4.77 0.81 3.92
N ALA A 173 4.68 1.26 2.68
CA ALA A 173 5.56 2.29 2.13
C ALA A 173 4.74 3.52 1.72
N GLY A 174 5.38 4.68 1.62
CA GLY A 174 4.67 5.89 1.21
C GLY A 174 5.53 7.14 1.19
N THR A 175 4.93 8.22 0.71
CA THR A 175 5.50 9.56 0.70
C THR A 175 4.54 10.57 1.33
N PRO A 176 5.02 11.53 2.15
CA PRO A 176 4.18 12.59 2.71
C PRO A 176 3.65 13.56 1.65
N ALA A 177 4.41 13.77 0.60
CA ALA A 177 4.00 14.56 -0.56
C ALA A 177 4.73 14.09 -1.82
N TRP A 178 4.05 14.13 -2.96
CA TRP A 178 4.70 13.96 -4.25
C TRP A 178 5.70 15.10 -4.53
N HIS A 179 6.59 14.89 -5.49
CA HIS A 179 7.61 15.86 -5.88
C HIS A 179 7.04 17.27 -6.19
N ASP A 180 5.79 17.37 -6.59
CA ASP A 180 5.05 18.57 -6.97
C ASP A 180 4.02 19.02 -5.91
N ASP A 181 4.12 18.54 -4.68
CA ASP A 181 3.28 18.87 -3.52
C ASP A 181 1.79 18.51 -3.64
N ARG A 182 1.39 17.61 -4.56
CA ARG A 182 0.00 17.17 -4.75
C ARG A 182 -0.62 16.37 -3.62
N GLY A 183 0.06 16.06 -2.56
CA GLY A 183 -0.44 15.25 -1.45
C GLY A 183 0.37 13.99 -1.24
N ASN A 184 -0.09 13.16 -0.31
CA ASN A 184 0.57 11.93 0.11
C ASN A 184 -0.02 10.70 -0.57
N HIS A 185 0.73 9.61 -0.57
CA HIS A 185 0.22 8.29 -0.91
C HIS A 185 0.94 7.20 -0.12
N ASN A 186 0.21 6.13 0.22
CA ASN A 186 0.74 4.93 0.85
C ASN A 186 0.37 3.69 0.03
N TRP A 187 1.29 2.73 -0.01
CA TRP A 187 1.19 1.45 -0.70
C TRP A 187 1.90 0.35 0.07
N ASN A 188 2.19 -0.78 -0.55
CA ASN A 188 2.77 -1.93 0.11
C ASN A 188 4.10 -2.35 -0.52
N GLU A 189 5.03 -2.81 0.28
CA GLU A 189 6.19 -3.59 -0.16
C GLU A 189 6.08 -5.02 0.36
N VAL A 190 6.52 -5.98 -0.45
CA VAL A 190 6.63 -7.40 -0.15
C VAL A 190 8.06 -7.88 -0.37
N TRP A 191 8.56 -8.77 0.50
CA TRP A 191 9.87 -9.37 0.33
C TRP A 191 9.76 -10.66 -0.48
N ILE A 192 10.39 -10.68 -1.64
CA ILE A 192 10.42 -11.83 -2.55
C ILE A 192 11.77 -11.91 -3.26
N ASP A 193 12.32 -13.12 -3.41
CA ASP A 193 13.59 -13.39 -4.10
C ASP A 193 14.78 -12.56 -3.57
N GLY A 194 14.81 -12.33 -2.25
CA GLY A 194 15.85 -11.55 -1.60
C GLY A 194 15.74 -10.03 -1.77
N LEU A 195 14.65 -9.53 -2.31
CA LEU A 195 14.44 -8.11 -2.62
C LEU A 195 13.07 -7.62 -2.14
N TRP A 196 13.01 -6.34 -1.81
CA TRP A 196 11.74 -5.64 -1.64
C TRP A 196 11.18 -5.24 -3.00
N ARG A 197 9.92 -5.64 -3.24
CA ARG A 197 9.13 -5.27 -4.41
C ARG A 197 7.86 -4.57 -3.96
N PHE A 198 7.32 -3.63 -4.75
CA PHE A 198 6.09 -2.98 -4.36
C PHE A 198 4.85 -3.54 -5.08
N THR A 199 3.73 -3.41 -4.40
CA THR A 199 2.37 -3.64 -4.86
C THR A 199 1.42 -2.69 -4.11
N GLU A 200 0.14 -2.74 -4.41
CA GLU A 200 -0.87 -1.95 -3.70
C GLU A 200 -2.21 -2.71 -3.63
N TYR A 201 -3.17 -2.18 -2.87
CA TYR A 201 -4.48 -2.79 -2.66
C TYR A 201 -5.28 -2.96 -3.97
N TYR A 202 -5.06 -2.10 -4.95
CA TYR A 202 -5.54 -2.22 -6.33
C TYR A 202 -4.35 -2.55 -7.24
N PRO A 203 -3.90 -3.83 -7.27
CA PRO A 203 -2.63 -4.18 -7.87
C PRO A 203 -2.64 -4.05 -9.38
N SER A 204 -1.48 -3.75 -9.94
CA SER A 204 -1.17 -3.99 -11.36
C SER A 204 -0.90 -5.49 -11.60
N ASP A 205 -0.80 -5.90 -12.85
CA ASP A 205 -0.54 -7.30 -13.21
C ASP A 205 0.81 -7.80 -12.68
N ASP A 206 1.80 -6.91 -12.58
CA ASP A 206 3.13 -7.21 -12.08
C ASP A 206 3.52 -6.39 -10.85
N LEU A 207 4.44 -6.95 -10.03
CA LEU A 207 5.12 -6.20 -8.96
C LEU A 207 6.00 -5.11 -9.58
N ASP A 208 6.26 -4.06 -8.79
CA ASP A 208 7.03 -2.89 -9.20
C ASP A 208 6.39 -2.09 -10.36
N GLN A 209 5.09 -2.25 -10.54
CA GLN A 209 4.29 -1.49 -11.49
C GLN A 209 3.08 -0.87 -10.80
N SER A 210 2.85 0.41 -11.02
CA SER A 210 1.66 1.15 -10.61
C SER A 210 1.61 2.51 -11.28
N TRP A 211 0.43 3.12 -11.28
CA TRP A 211 0.17 4.48 -11.77
C TRP A 211 1.09 5.54 -11.15
N PHE A 212 1.52 5.34 -9.90
CA PHE A 212 2.33 6.32 -9.16
C PHE A 212 3.85 6.20 -9.41
N LEU A 213 4.35 5.18 -10.11
CA LEU A 213 5.80 4.97 -10.24
C LEU A 213 6.52 6.15 -10.87
N THR A 214 5.90 6.84 -11.82
CA THR A 214 6.45 8.07 -12.43
C THR A 214 6.67 9.18 -11.40
N ASP A 215 5.71 9.36 -10.49
CA ASP A 215 5.81 10.37 -9.43
C ASP A 215 6.79 9.93 -8.33
N ALA A 216 6.76 8.65 -7.94
CA ALA A 216 7.72 8.05 -7.01
C ALA A 216 9.16 8.11 -7.55
N GLY A 217 9.34 7.96 -8.86
CA GLY A 217 10.63 8.06 -9.51
C GLY A 217 11.25 9.47 -9.52
N LYS A 218 10.45 10.49 -9.20
CA LYS A 218 10.88 11.90 -9.06
C LYS A 218 11.01 12.32 -7.58
N ALA A 219 10.86 11.40 -6.64
CA ALA A 219 11.02 11.66 -5.22
C ALA A 219 12.42 12.21 -4.89
N ILE A 220 12.50 13.05 -3.86
CA ILE A 220 13.72 13.76 -3.45
C ILE A 220 14.17 13.21 -2.10
N LYS A 221 15.24 12.43 -2.10
CA LYS A 221 15.73 11.69 -0.93
C LYS A 221 16.06 12.57 0.27
N GLU A 222 16.61 13.74 0.03
CA GLU A 222 17.06 14.70 1.03
C GLU A 222 15.93 15.60 1.57
N ASP A 223 14.81 15.63 0.89
CA ASP A 223 13.62 16.36 1.34
C ASP A 223 12.69 15.40 2.12
N VAL A 224 12.61 15.61 3.43
CA VAL A 224 11.80 14.78 4.34
C VAL A 224 10.34 14.65 3.89
N ARG A 225 9.80 15.68 3.25
CA ARG A 225 8.40 15.66 2.76
C ARG A 225 8.23 14.97 1.42
N LYS A 226 9.29 14.90 0.61
CA LYS A 226 9.26 14.38 -0.78
C LYS A 226 10.02 13.06 -0.94
N ALA A 227 10.59 12.55 0.15
CA ALA A 227 11.22 11.23 0.17
C ALA A 227 10.18 10.12 0.34
N ILE A 228 10.59 8.90 0.01
CA ILE A 228 9.78 7.69 0.19
C ILE A 228 10.32 6.91 1.37
N TYR A 229 9.39 6.49 2.23
CA TYR A 229 9.68 5.75 3.44
C TYR A 229 8.97 4.40 3.43
N ALA A 230 9.60 3.39 4.02
CA ALA A 230 8.97 2.10 4.30
C ALA A 230 9.00 1.87 5.81
N ALA A 231 7.85 1.50 6.38
CA ALA A 231 7.69 1.27 7.81
C ALA A 231 8.57 0.12 8.31
N SER A 232 9.08 0.25 9.53
CA SER A 232 9.85 -0.77 10.22
C SER A 232 9.38 -0.87 11.67
N PHE A 233 9.26 -2.08 12.19
CA PHE A 233 8.95 -2.27 13.62
C PHE A 233 10.18 -1.99 14.48
N LYS A 234 11.37 -2.33 13.97
CA LYS A 234 12.64 -2.05 14.63
C LYS A 234 13.11 -0.62 14.34
N PRO A 235 13.71 0.08 15.33
CA PRO A 235 14.31 1.39 15.11
C PRO A 235 15.37 1.41 14.02
N THR A 236 15.31 2.43 13.14
CA THR A 236 16.21 2.58 11.98
C THR A 236 16.95 3.91 11.98
N GLY A 237 16.55 4.85 12.84
CA GLY A 237 17.03 6.24 12.83
C GLY A 237 16.10 7.21 12.11
N TYR A 238 15.12 6.71 11.35
CA TYR A 238 14.06 7.52 10.73
C TYR A 238 12.70 7.17 11.32
N TYR A 239 11.74 8.07 11.15
CA TYR A 239 10.33 7.86 11.49
C TYR A 239 9.48 7.95 10.23
N PHE A 240 8.41 7.16 10.17
CA PHE A 240 7.44 7.25 9.10
C PHE A 240 6.67 8.58 9.23
N PRO A 241 6.66 9.43 8.19
CA PRO A 241 6.05 10.75 8.29
C PRO A 241 4.53 10.63 8.14
N LEU A 242 3.83 10.64 9.27
CA LEU A 242 2.37 10.59 9.34
C LEU A 242 1.80 11.98 9.11
N VAL A 243 1.24 12.24 7.93
CA VAL A 243 0.73 13.57 7.56
C VAL A 243 -0.49 14.01 8.37
N TRP A 244 -1.17 13.08 9.04
CA TRP A 244 -2.32 13.34 9.91
C TRP A 244 -1.94 13.58 11.37
N ASP A 245 -0.71 13.22 11.78
CA ASP A 245 -0.16 13.52 13.09
C ASP A 245 1.39 13.56 13.05
N GLU A 246 1.91 14.72 12.75
CA GLU A 246 3.36 14.94 12.60
C GLU A 246 4.13 14.82 13.93
N ASN A 247 3.47 14.71 15.08
CA ASN A 247 4.13 14.58 16.39
C ASN A 247 4.50 13.13 16.72
N ILE A 248 3.95 12.15 16.03
CA ILE A 248 4.24 10.75 16.28
C ILE A 248 5.69 10.43 15.87
N ARG A 249 6.45 9.88 16.81
CA ARG A 249 7.87 9.49 16.65
C ARG A 249 8.15 8.08 17.15
N TYR A 250 7.16 7.20 17.08
CA TYR A 250 7.33 5.80 17.46
C TYR A 250 7.07 4.80 16.29
N VAL A 251 6.65 5.29 15.15
CA VAL A 251 6.58 4.49 13.91
C VAL A 251 7.90 4.70 13.18
N HIS A 252 8.77 3.68 13.22
CA HIS A 252 10.07 3.75 12.57
C HIS A 252 9.96 3.49 11.07
N ALA A 253 10.93 3.95 10.30
CA ALA A 253 10.96 3.78 8.86
C ALA A 253 12.37 3.75 8.28
N GLU A 254 12.51 3.16 7.10
CA GLU A 254 13.68 3.30 6.24
C GLU A 254 13.39 4.32 5.13
N ASN A 255 14.37 5.16 4.79
CA ASN A 255 14.27 5.96 3.58
C ASN A 255 14.63 5.08 2.37
N VAL A 256 13.63 4.76 1.57
CA VAL A 256 13.73 3.83 0.43
C VAL A 256 13.66 4.55 -0.93
N THR A 257 13.82 5.86 -0.95
CA THR A 257 13.71 6.70 -2.15
C THR A 257 14.55 6.18 -3.32
N ASP A 258 15.80 5.78 -3.06
CA ASP A 258 16.71 5.30 -4.12
C ASP A 258 16.16 4.07 -4.87
N ARG A 259 15.36 3.23 -4.20
CA ARG A 259 14.71 2.08 -4.85
C ARG A 259 13.76 2.54 -5.95
N TYR A 260 12.86 3.46 -5.64
CA TYR A 260 11.84 3.94 -6.57
C TYR A 260 12.43 4.79 -7.70
N THR A 261 13.38 5.66 -7.38
CA THR A 261 14.08 6.44 -8.42
C THR A 261 14.87 5.53 -9.36
N SER A 262 15.46 4.44 -8.85
CA SER A 262 16.19 3.47 -9.67
C SER A 262 15.25 2.61 -10.51
N LEU A 263 14.11 2.16 -9.97
CA LEU A 263 13.08 1.44 -10.72
C LEU A 263 12.55 2.29 -11.89
N TYR A 264 12.24 3.55 -11.61
CA TYR A 264 11.77 4.46 -12.66
C TYR A 264 12.83 4.71 -13.75
N ARG A 265 14.10 4.92 -13.38
CA ARG A 265 15.20 5.04 -14.35
C ARG A 265 15.37 3.79 -15.20
N ALA A 266 15.24 2.60 -14.58
CA ALA A 266 15.28 1.33 -15.31
C ALA A 266 14.11 1.21 -16.30
N GLN A 267 12.91 1.61 -15.88
CA GLN A 267 11.74 1.65 -16.75
C GLN A 267 11.93 2.62 -17.93
N LEU A 268 12.45 3.83 -17.67
CA LEU A 268 12.77 4.79 -18.72
C LEU A 268 13.86 4.26 -19.69
N SER A 269 14.85 3.54 -19.17
CA SER A 269 15.93 2.95 -20.00
C SER A 269 15.45 1.75 -20.82
N ALA A 270 14.40 1.06 -20.38
CA ALA A 270 13.77 -0.04 -21.12
C ALA A 270 12.78 0.45 -22.19
N MET A 271 12.32 1.73 -22.08
CA MET A 271 11.58 2.39 -23.15
C MET A 271 12.54 2.67 -24.33
N PRO A 272 12.03 2.74 -25.59
CA PRO A 272 12.85 3.18 -26.69
C PRO A 272 13.59 4.46 -26.27
N ALA A 273 14.92 4.47 -26.41
CA ALA A 273 15.81 5.55 -25.93
C ALA A 273 15.59 6.90 -26.66
N ASP A 274 14.61 6.96 -27.55
CA ASP A 274 14.27 8.11 -28.39
C ASP A 274 13.38 9.15 -27.66
N GLY A 275 12.97 8.87 -26.40
CA GLY A 275 12.09 9.77 -25.66
C GLY A 275 10.74 10.01 -26.36
N SER A 276 10.30 9.06 -27.18
CA SER A 276 9.15 9.20 -28.07
C SER A 276 7.79 9.19 -27.36
N HIS A 277 7.74 8.83 -26.09
CA HIS A 277 6.50 8.67 -25.34
C HIS A 277 6.37 9.68 -24.18
N VAL A 278 5.12 9.97 -23.81
CA VAL A 278 4.73 10.87 -22.71
C VAL A 278 3.40 10.44 -22.09
N ALA A 279 3.13 10.89 -20.87
CA ALA A 279 1.89 10.56 -20.20
C ALA A 279 0.69 11.36 -20.74
N LEU A 280 -0.37 10.65 -21.12
CA LEU A 280 -1.71 11.20 -21.33
C LEU A 280 -2.57 10.84 -20.10
N ARG A 281 -2.89 11.83 -19.27
CA ARG A 281 -3.76 11.71 -18.11
C ARG A 281 -5.19 12.03 -18.49
N VAL A 282 -6.14 11.20 -18.10
CA VAL A 282 -7.55 11.41 -18.41
C VAL A 282 -8.38 11.49 -17.14
N MET A 283 -9.08 12.58 -16.96
CA MET A 283 -10.00 12.84 -15.86
C MET A 283 -11.40 13.07 -16.41
N VAL A 284 -12.41 12.46 -15.79
CA VAL A 284 -13.80 12.63 -16.19
C VAL A 284 -14.57 13.29 -15.06
N PHE A 285 -15.34 14.32 -15.37
CA PHE A 285 -16.14 15.10 -14.44
C PHE A 285 -17.63 15.08 -14.83
N LYS A 286 -18.50 15.44 -13.89
CA LYS A 286 -19.94 15.53 -14.14
C LYS A 286 -20.26 16.56 -15.25
N ASP A 287 -19.67 17.75 -15.14
CA ASP A 287 -19.82 18.87 -16.06
C ASP A 287 -18.61 19.81 -15.96
N LYS A 288 -18.61 20.89 -16.75
CA LYS A 288 -17.52 21.88 -16.78
C LYS A 288 -17.44 22.76 -15.55
N ASP A 289 -18.58 23.02 -14.89
CA ASP A 289 -18.65 23.93 -13.74
C ASP A 289 -18.10 23.27 -12.46
N HIS A 290 -17.97 21.94 -12.48
CA HIS A 290 -17.49 21.11 -11.36
C HIS A 290 -16.20 20.35 -11.73
N ALA A 291 -15.32 20.91 -12.55
CA ALA A 291 -14.14 20.22 -13.07
C ALA A 291 -12.88 20.33 -12.19
N GLU A 292 -12.98 20.78 -10.94
CA GLU A 292 -11.81 20.98 -10.05
C GLU A 292 -11.90 20.22 -8.74
N ALA A 293 -13.09 19.83 -8.30
CA ALA A 293 -13.28 19.09 -7.07
C ALA A 293 -13.19 17.57 -7.30
N SER A 294 -12.48 16.86 -6.41
CA SER A 294 -12.39 15.39 -6.48
C SER A 294 -13.75 14.71 -6.40
N GLY A 295 -14.67 15.28 -5.61
CA GLY A 295 -16.04 14.78 -5.43
C GLY A 295 -16.93 14.84 -6.70
N ASP A 296 -16.49 15.52 -7.74
CA ASP A 296 -17.20 15.66 -9.00
C ASP A 296 -16.64 14.78 -10.13
N ARG A 297 -15.60 14.00 -9.84
CA ARG A 297 -15.08 12.99 -10.77
C ARG A 297 -16.08 11.87 -10.97
N VAL A 298 -16.10 11.33 -12.18
CA VAL A 298 -16.97 10.23 -12.58
C VAL A 298 -16.15 9.05 -13.08
N ALA A 299 -16.40 7.87 -12.52
CA ALA A 299 -15.79 6.62 -12.99
C ALA A 299 -16.58 6.10 -14.21
N THR A 300 -15.95 6.13 -15.38
CA THR A 300 -16.50 5.60 -16.63
C THR A 300 -15.43 4.86 -17.42
N ASN A 301 -15.83 3.91 -18.26
CA ASN A 301 -14.91 3.24 -19.17
C ASN A 301 -14.63 4.15 -20.37
N LEU A 302 -13.39 4.13 -20.82
CA LEU A 302 -12.98 4.88 -22.00
C LEU A 302 -11.91 4.11 -22.79
N ASP A 303 -11.86 4.41 -24.09
CA ASP A 303 -10.91 3.82 -25.02
C ASP A 303 -10.11 4.91 -25.72
N VAL A 304 -8.83 4.64 -25.96
CA VAL A 304 -7.89 5.55 -26.64
C VAL A 304 -7.48 4.96 -27.97
N PHE A 305 -7.63 5.75 -29.02
CA PHE A 305 -7.34 5.39 -30.41
C PHE A 305 -6.26 6.29 -30.99
N LYS A 306 -5.49 5.74 -31.92
CA LYS A 306 -4.66 6.48 -32.89
C LYS A 306 -5.19 6.15 -34.29
N GLY A 307 -5.83 7.13 -34.93
CA GLY A 307 -6.67 6.86 -36.10
C GLY A 307 -7.80 5.90 -35.77
N ASP A 308 -7.93 4.82 -36.54
CA ASP A 308 -8.94 3.78 -36.33
C ASP A 308 -8.49 2.65 -35.40
N LYS A 309 -7.22 2.64 -35.00
CA LYS A 309 -6.66 1.60 -34.15
C LYS A 309 -6.84 1.93 -32.66
N GLN A 310 -7.55 1.08 -31.92
CA GLN A 310 -7.58 1.13 -30.45
C GLN A 310 -6.22 0.72 -29.90
N LEU A 311 -5.64 1.57 -29.05
CA LEU A 311 -4.35 1.33 -28.41
C LEU A 311 -4.52 0.92 -26.95
N TYR A 312 -5.44 1.60 -26.23
CA TYR A 312 -5.64 1.42 -24.79
C TYR A 312 -7.12 1.45 -24.44
N GLY A 313 -7.45 0.88 -23.30
CA GLY A 313 -8.74 1.03 -22.64
C GLY A 313 -8.52 1.11 -21.13
N GLY A 314 -9.43 1.76 -20.41
CA GLY A 314 -9.35 1.91 -18.98
C GLY A 314 -10.60 2.50 -18.36
N ARG A 315 -10.62 2.57 -17.03
CA ARG A 315 -11.71 3.18 -16.27
C ARG A 315 -11.17 4.40 -15.51
N SER A 316 -11.79 5.55 -15.73
CA SER A 316 -11.46 6.78 -14.98
C SER A 316 -11.81 6.63 -13.51
N THR A 317 -11.11 7.38 -12.67
CA THR A 317 -11.35 7.43 -11.23
C THR A 317 -12.58 8.23 -10.88
N GLY A 318 -13.33 7.77 -9.88
CA GLY A 318 -14.59 8.39 -9.43
C GLY A 318 -14.41 9.29 -8.21
N ALA A 319 -15.54 9.84 -7.75
CA ALA A 319 -15.63 10.85 -6.69
C ALA A 319 -15.07 10.41 -5.32
N THR A 320 -15.05 9.12 -5.04
CA THR A 320 -14.62 8.56 -3.75
C THR A 320 -13.20 8.00 -3.77
N GLN A 321 -12.56 7.99 -4.93
CA GLN A 321 -11.19 7.50 -5.10
C GLN A 321 -10.17 8.58 -4.79
N ASP A 322 -8.91 8.17 -4.59
CA ASP A 322 -7.81 9.08 -4.26
C ASP A 322 -7.66 10.16 -5.35
N MET A 323 -7.48 11.41 -4.94
CA MET A 323 -7.28 12.54 -5.85
C MET A 323 -6.03 12.39 -6.72
N ASN A 324 -5.03 11.68 -6.20
CA ASN A 324 -3.77 11.43 -6.88
C ASN A 324 -3.89 10.31 -7.93
N ASP A 325 -4.90 9.45 -7.79
CA ASP A 325 -5.18 8.40 -8.76
C ASP A 325 -5.85 9.01 -10.00
N VAL A 326 -5.13 9.02 -11.11
CA VAL A 326 -5.58 9.54 -12.40
C VAL A 326 -5.26 8.51 -13.48
N LEU A 327 -6.28 8.11 -14.23
CA LEU A 327 -6.09 7.20 -15.36
C LEU A 327 -5.05 7.76 -16.32
N THR A 328 -3.96 7.04 -16.50
CA THR A 328 -2.80 7.51 -17.26
C THR A 328 -2.39 6.47 -18.30
N PHE A 329 -2.18 6.94 -19.53
CA PHE A 329 -1.68 6.15 -20.64
C PHE A 329 -0.31 6.69 -21.06
N ASN A 330 0.60 5.79 -21.46
CA ASN A 330 1.88 6.17 -22.04
C ASN A 330 1.74 6.16 -23.56
N VAL A 331 1.79 7.33 -24.18
CA VAL A 331 1.48 7.53 -25.60
C VAL A 331 2.64 8.21 -26.33
N GLU A 332 2.75 8.01 -27.65
CA GLU A 332 3.77 8.69 -28.46
C GLU A 332 3.56 10.21 -28.45
N LYS A 333 4.66 10.94 -28.34
CA LYS A 333 4.69 12.41 -28.41
C LYS A 333 4.30 12.92 -29.80
N ASN A 334 3.85 14.17 -29.83
CA ASN A 334 3.54 14.91 -31.06
C ASN A 334 2.57 14.16 -31.97
N GLN A 335 1.57 13.51 -31.33
CA GLN A 335 0.53 12.75 -32.01
C GLN A 335 -0.85 13.20 -31.54
N GLN A 336 -1.82 12.96 -32.42
CA GLN A 336 -3.23 13.13 -32.13
C GLN A 336 -3.85 11.81 -31.73
N TYR A 337 -4.62 11.83 -30.62
CA TYR A 337 -5.38 10.69 -30.11
C TYR A 337 -6.85 11.00 -30.04
N ILE A 338 -7.68 9.97 -30.15
CA ILE A 338 -9.12 10.03 -30.04
C ILE A 338 -9.51 9.24 -28.77
N VAL A 339 -10.17 9.90 -27.83
CA VAL A 339 -10.73 9.28 -26.64
C VAL A 339 -12.23 9.12 -26.79
N LYS A 340 -12.73 7.90 -26.66
CA LYS A 340 -14.15 7.54 -26.73
C LYS A 340 -14.65 7.09 -25.36
N PHE A 341 -15.82 7.57 -24.95
CA PHE A 341 -16.48 7.20 -23.70
C PHE A 341 -17.99 7.36 -23.83
N VAL A 342 -18.74 6.71 -22.95
CA VAL A 342 -20.21 6.85 -22.90
C VAL A 342 -20.54 7.93 -21.86
N ASN A 343 -21.32 8.94 -22.25
CA ASN A 343 -21.75 10.04 -21.36
C ASN A 343 -22.90 9.60 -20.42
N GLY A 344 -23.34 10.52 -19.55
CA GLY A 344 -24.41 10.29 -18.58
C GLY A 344 -25.78 9.99 -19.21
N LYS A 345 -25.97 10.23 -20.50
CA LYS A 345 -27.19 9.93 -21.27
C LYS A 345 -27.12 8.58 -22.02
N GLY A 346 -26.00 7.87 -21.90
CA GLY A 346 -25.78 6.62 -22.63
C GLY A 346 -25.30 6.80 -24.08
N GLU A 347 -24.90 8.01 -24.46
CA GLU A 347 -24.42 8.31 -25.80
C GLU A 347 -22.90 8.22 -25.89
N MET A 348 -22.39 7.64 -27.00
CA MET A 348 -20.95 7.60 -27.27
C MET A 348 -20.44 9.02 -27.58
N GLN A 349 -19.49 9.47 -26.79
CA GLN A 349 -18.77 10.71 -27.00
C GLN A 349 -17.38 10.44 -27.56
N THR A 350 -16.89 11.38 -28.35
CA THR A 350 -15.55 11.33 -28.94
C THR A 350 -14.85 12.66 -28.73
N GLN A 351 -13.66 12.62 -28.10
CA GLN A 351 -12.84 13.79 -27.86
C GLN A 351 -11.47 13.58 -28.47
N THR A 352 -11.04 14.51 -29.31
CA THR A 352 -9.68 14.55 -29.85
C THR A 352 -8.75 15.28 -28.89
N VAL A 353 -7.53 14.78 -28.70
CA VAL A 353 -6.48 15.38 -27.90
C VAL A 353 -5.16 15.39 -28.66
N GLU A 354 -4.50 16.54 -28.69
CA GLU A 354 -3.13 16.69 -29.18
C GLU A 354 -2.18 16.49 -28.02
N VAL A 355 -1.26 15.55 -28.17
CA VAL A 355 -0.21 15.26 -27.17
C VAL A 355 1.10 15.83 -27.69
N GLY A 356 1.69 16.76 -26.93
CA GLY A 356 2.98 17.38 -27.23
C GLY A 356 4.16 16.63 -26.64
N ASP A 357 5.21 17.36 -26.25
CA ASP A 357 6.43 16.82 -25.66
C ASP A 357 6.35 16.54 -24.16
N GLU A 358 5.32 17.08 -23.49
CA GLU A 358 5.11 16.99 -22.04
C GLU A 358 3.82 16.24 -21.70
N THR A 359 3.69 15.88 -20.42
CA THR A 359 2.45 15.27 -19.90
C THR A 359 1.23 16.11 -20.26
N THR A 360 0.29 15.49 -20.94
CA THR A 360 -0.98 16.12 -21.32
C THR A 360 -2.09 15.63 -20.40
N THR A 361 -2.89 16.53 -19.84
CA THR A 361 -4.09 16.20 -19.04
C THR A 361 -5.35 16.55 -19.82
N LEU A 362 -6.14 15.53 -20.11
CA LEU A 362 -7.44 15.64 -20.77
C LEU A 362 -8.57 15.60 -19.74
N LYS A 363 -9.39 16.65 -19.67
CA LYS A 363 -10.61 16.68 -18.89
C LYS A 363 -11.80 16.40 -19.79
N LEU A 364 -12.61 15.43 -19.44
CA LEU A 364 -13.84 15.01 -20.13
C LEU A 364 -15.05 15.29 -19.24
N TYR A 365 -16.22 15.46 -19.84
CA TYR A 365 -17.43 15.82 -19.14
C TYR A 365 -18.59 14.90 -19.54
N MET A 366 -19.41 14.51 -18.54
CA MET A 366 -20.53 13.57 -18.72
C MET A 366 -21.80 14.24 -19.27
N GLN A 367 -21.84 15.58 -19.28
CA GLN A 367 -22.96 16.35 -19.85
C GLN A 367 -22.62 16.93 -21.20
#